data_c683ebffb1ea41e599dba617ebab9fcb
#
_entry.id   c683ebffb1ea41e599dba617ebab9fcb
#
_cell.length_a   1.000
_cell.length_b   1.000
_cell.length_c   1.000
_cell.angle_alpha   90.00
_cell.angle_beta   90.00
_cell.angle_gamma   90.00
#
_symmetry.space_group_name_H-M   'P 1'
#
loop_
_entity.id
_entity.type
_entity.pdbx_description
1 polymer ?
#
loop_
_entity_poly.entity_id
_entity_poly.type
_entity_poly.pdbx_seq_one_letter_code
_entity_poly.pdbx_strand_id
1 'polypeptide(L)'
;MNFTVTGLTVETKGMTSEQLEDAKLFSGKNAGICYMGDSYYDSAVTDPIKATKRFVNTCNNGHHSIADHVRIEVLLEGSSKMLAIVLNSLQDYATSEKSGRYTIMTGNSERETVLYDKWKEIFHNRIIELYPTYDDATLLKKFEKKYPESGYAVRCGKLIELEANLDVRTDMEANNYFRDVIKADTTLPSWKMAQENARYVLSVFTYSTTFGYSTSLRQWNYIYDWCQKYINQFAPQYDMDYIKWERTNGKKGKCVLLSKFTGIEASYFETRLYFDLLKLSNFIYDNMYVEELRDNKNRCFEFLTTLSGVEDHPMKGYDLSCYEPDGYTGDFNYTPDTRSSDDYFGLTYNTSYTASFVHIAQAERHRTLKYFMFFNPNLSEHEFFVPPMLLGTDYVEEWLSDLNSVKDLIPQATKVCIVETGHISDFILKCEERLCGRAQLEIMQQTSITASKFLEDVDSGAITNKACINYVEKLRGESGKIKTKCKMLSCKEGCVWGSKNALTRLI
;
A
#
# COMPACT_ATOMS: atom_id res chain seq x y z
N MET A 1 -36.97 -20.85 -3.91
CA MET A 1 -35.62 -20.54 -3.40
C MET A 1 -35.78 -19.48 -2.34
N ASN A 2 -35.24 -19.70 -1.14
CA ASN A 2 -35.30 -18.75 -0.02
C ASN A 2 -33.90 -18.30 0.33
N PHE A 3 -33.73 -17.01 0.65
CA PHE A 3 -32.46 -16.39 1.06
C PHE A 3 -32.64 -15.87 2.48
N THR A 4 -31.69 -16.20 3.36
CA THR A 4 -31.69 -15.74 4.75
C THR A 4 -30.33 -15.17 5.10
N VAL A 5 -30.29 -13.95 5.62
CA VAL A 5 -29.07 -13.35 6.20
C VAL A 5 -28.86 -13.97 7.58
N THR A 6 -27.76 -14.71 7.76
CA THR A 6 -27.45 -15.44 9.00
C THR A 6 -26.35 -14.80 9.84
N GLY A 7 -25.71 -13.73 9.33
CA GLY A 7 -24.66 -13.01 10.04
C GLY A 7 -24.46 -11.62 9.49
N LEU A 8 -23.97 -10.72 10.32
CA LEU A 8 -23.62 -9.35 10.00
C LEU A 8 -22.41 -8.93 10.83
N THR A 9 -21.43 -8.24 10.21
CA THR A 9 -20.32 -7.60 10.95
C THR A 9 -20.80 -6.29 11.55
N VAL A 10 -20.62 -6.13 12.86
CA VAL A 10 -20.97 -4.91 13.60
C VAL A 10 -19.75 -4.40 14.39
N GLU A 11 -19.71 -3.10 14.67
CA GLU A 11 -18.66 -2.50 15.49
C GLU A 11 -18.70 -3.08 16.92
N THR A 12 -17.51 -3.33 17.48
CA THR A 12 -17.33 -3.75 18.88
C THR A 12 -16.08 -3.09 19.48
N LYS A 13 -16.02 -3.00 20.82
CA LYS A 13 -14.89 -2.40 21.55
C LYS A 13 -13.81 -3.41 21.95
N GLY A 14 -13.50 -4.33 21.11
CA GLY A 14 -12.52 -5.37 21.36
C GLY A 14 -13.16 -6.76 21.26
N MET A 15 -12.39 -7.79 21.58
CA MET A 15 -12.82 -9.17 21.51
C MET A 15 -12.69 -9.82 22.91
N THR A 16 -13.79 -10.25 23.45
CA THR A 16 -13.83 -11.00 24.72
C THR A 16 -13.67 -12.50 24.44
N SER A 17 -13.35 -13.27 25.47
CA SER A 17 -13.31 -14.73 25.37
C SER A 17 -14.68 -15.31 24.98
N GLU A 18 -15.78 -14.71 25.44
CA GLU A 18 -17.13 -15.10 25.07
C GLU A 18 -17.40 -14.86 23.57
N GLN A 19 -17.03 -13.70 23.05
CA GLN A 19 -17.14 -13.40 21.60
C GLN A 19 -16.28 -14.33 20.73
N LEU A 20 -15.11 -14.77 21.23
CA LEU A 20 -14.31 -15.76 20.54
C LEU A 20 -14.98 -17.14 20.52
N GLU A 21 -15.59 -17.55 21.62
CA GLU A 21 -16.38 -18.80 21.65
C GLU A 21 -17.62 -18.71 20.74
N ASP A 22 -18.30 -17.56 20.69
CA ASP A 22 -19.38 -17.32 19.75
C ASP A 22 -18.94 -17.43 18.28
N ALA A 23 -17.73 -16.92 17.97
CA ALA A 23 -17.11 -17.03 16.64
C ALA A 23 -16.83 -18.50 16.27
N LYS A 24 -16.30 -19.29 17.19
CA LYS A 24 -16.10 -20.73 17.02
C LYS A 24 -17.43 -21.46 16.84
N LEU A 25 -18.42 -21.12 17.64
CA LEU A 25 -19.76 -21.67 17.56
C LEU A 25 -20.42 -21.38 16.20
N PHE A 26 -20.34 -20.14 15.73
CA PHE A 26 -20.83 -19.74 14.41
C PHE A 26 -20.13 -20.52 13.28
N SER A 27 -18.82 -20.64 13.34
CA SER A 27 -18.04 -21.43 12.38
C SER A 27 -18.44 -22.90 12.39
N GLY A 28 -18.64 -23.48 13.57
CA GLY A 28 -19.06 -24.86 13.75
C GLY A 28 -20.51 -25.12 13.26
N LYS A 29 -21.40 -24.14 13.39
CA LYS A 29 -22.74 -24.18 12.79
C LYS A 29 -22.66 -24.21 11.26
N ASN A 30 -21.88 -23.32 10.66
CA ASN A 30 -21.70 -23.29 9.20
C ASN A 30 -21.10 -24.61 8.68
N ALA A 31 -20.12 -25.20 9.37
CA ALA A 31 -19.59 -26.51 9.05
C ALA A 31 -20.67 -27.63 9.14
N GLY A 32 -21.71 -27.39 9.89
CA GLY A 32 -22.86 -28.32 10.00
C GLY A 32 -23.76 -28.35 8.79
N ILE A 33 -23.72 -27.35 7.92
CA ILE A 33 -24.62 -27.25 6.75
C ILE A 33 -24.51 -28.50 5.85
N CYS A 34 -23.31 -29.09 5.74
CA CYS A 34 -23.09 -30.32 4.95
C CYS A 34 -23.82 -31.57 5.52
N TYR A 35 -24.29 -31.50 6.76
CA TYR A 35 -24.86 -32.60 7.49
C TYR A 35 -26.32 -32.31 7.98
N MET A 36 -26.87 -31.17 7.60
CA MET A 36 -28.20 -30.77 7.99
C MET A 36 -29.25 -31.58 7.20
N GLY A 37 -30.43 -31.71 7.80
CA GLY A 37 -31.63 -32.20 7.10
C GLY A 37 -32.27 -31.11 6.23
N ASP A 38 -33.50 -30.74 6.54
CA ASP A 38 -34.28 -29.83 5.68
C ASP A 38 -34.08 -28.34 5.97
N SER A 39 -33.43 -27.95 7.08
CA SER A 39 -33.32 -26.56 7.52
C SER A 39 -32.01 -26.25 8.21
N TYR A 40 -31.48 -25.07 7.97
CA TYR A 40 -30.34 -24.51 8.73
C TYR A 40 -30.59 -24.50 10.25
N TYR A 41 -31.83 -24.40 10.68
CA TYR A 41 -32.23 -24.42 12.09
C TYR A 41 -32.42 -25.81 12.67
N ASP A 42 -32.05 -26.85 11.93
CA ASP A 42 -32.02 -28.22 12.44
C ASP A 42 -31.11 -28.33 13.67
N SER A 43 -31.50 -29.13 14.65
CA SER A 43 -30.70 -29.35 15.87
C SER A 43 -29.32 -29.94 15.59
N ALA A 44 -29.12 -30.61 14.47
CA ALA A 44 -27.82 -31.11 14.05
C ALA A 44 -26.83 -29.95 13.73
N VAL A 45 -27.34 -28.79 13.29
CA VAL A 45 -26.55 -27.59 12.95
C VAL A 45 -26.49 -26.64 14.13
N THR A 46 -27.60 -26.39 14.80
CA THR A 46 -27.77 -25.31 15.79
C THR A 46 -27.43 -25.68 17.24
N ASP A 47 -27.38 -27.00 17.56
CA ASP A 47 -26.95 -27.44 18.89
C ASP A 47 -25.53 -26.93 19.23
N PRO A 48 -25.39 -26.10 20.26
CA PRO A 48 -24.09 -25.47 20.57
C PRO A 48 -22.99 -26.49 20.88
N ILE A 49 -23.33 -27.57 21.59
CA ILE A 49 -22.35 -28.61 21.99
C ILE A 49 -21.84 -29.33 20.74
N LYS A 50 -22.76 -29.71 19.85
CA LYS A 50 -22.40 -30.37 18.61
C LYS A 50 -21.62 -29.45 17.67
N ALA A 51 -22.00 -28.18 17.59
CA ALA A 51 -21.33 -27.20 16.74
C ALA A 51 -19.90 -26.92 17.23
N THR A 52 -19.68 -26.70 18.53
CA THR A 52 -18.34 -26.52 19.10
C THR A 52 -17.48 -27.77 18.88
N LYS A 53 -18.00 -28.96 19.15
CA LYS A 53 -17.28 -30.23 18.90
C LYS A 53 -16.92 -30.38 17.42
N ARG A 54 -17.81 -29.97 16.52
CA ARG A 54 -17.57 -30.00 15.08
C ARG A 54 -16.47 -29.02 14.68
N PHE A 55 -16.49 -27.79 15.20
CA PHE A 55 -15.42 -26.83 14.98
C PHE A 55 -14.06 -27.43 15.34
N VAL A 56 -13.90 -27.89 16.58
CA VAL A 56 -12.65 -28.48 17.10
C VAL A 56 -12.19 -29.67 16.23
N ASN A 57 -13.08 -30.64 15.99
CA ASN A 57 -12.72 -31.83 15.20
C ASN A 57 -12.34 -31.48 13.76
N THR A 58 -13.06 -30.56 13.13
CA THR A 58 -12.83 -30.16 11.74
C THR A 58 -11.49 -29.43 11.59
N CYS A 59 -11.21 -28.50 12.52
CA CYS A 59 -9.93 -27.77 12.53
C CYS A 59 -8.75 -28.70 12.84
N ASN A 60 -8.87 -29.59 13.83
CA ASN A 60 -7.81 -30.57 14.16
C ASN A 60 -7.50 -31.53 12.99
N ASN A 61 -8.44 -31.75 12.11
CA ASN A 61 -8.25 -32.51 10.86
C ASN A 61 -7.69 -31.66 9.71
N GLY A 62 -7.34 -30.39 9.95
CA GLY A 62 -6.75 -29.47 8.97
C GLY A 62 -7.76 -28.80 8.02
N HIS A 63 -9.04 -28.86 8.30
CA HIS A 63 -10.11 -28.20 7.52
C HIS A 63 -10.43 -26.82 8.14
N HIS A 64 -9.50 -25.89 8.05
CA HIS A 64 -9.59 -24.56 8.68
C HIS A 64 -10.54 -23.59 7.95
N SER A 65 -10.98 -23.91 6.73
CA SER A 65 -11.84 -23.02 5.92
C SER A 65 -13.15 -22.64 6.59
N ILE A 66 -13.62 -23.41 7.55
CA ILE A 66 -14.84 -23.08 8.32
C ILE A 66 -14.67 -21.79 9.14
N ALA A 67 -13.45 -21.43 9.53
CA ALA A 67 -13.14 -20.21 10.27
C ALA A 67 -13.06 -18.96 9.37
N ASP A 68 -13.17 -19.11 8.04
CA ASP A 68 -13.27 -17.98 7.11
C ASP A 68 -14.64 -17.29 7.15
N HIS A 69 -15.67 -17.96 7.68
CA HIS A 69 -16.99 -17.35 7.89
C HIS A 69 -16.97 -16.19 8.90
N VAL A 70 -15.96 -16.14 9.79
CA VAL A 70 -15.79 -15.08 10.77
C VAL A 70 -14.71 -14.10 10.30
N ARG A 71 -15.08 -12.85 10.15
CA ARG A 71 -14.13 -11.77 9.82
C ARG A 71 -14.00 -10.83 11.01
N ILE A 72 -12.75 -10.44 11.30
CA ILE A 72 -12.39 -9.58 12.42
C ILE A 72 -11.64 -8.39 11.84
N GLU A 73 -12.10 -7.18 12.15
CA GLU A 73 -11.43 -5.94 11.82
C GLU A 73 -10.63 -5.42 13.01
N VAL A 74 -9.39 -5.08 12.77
CA VAL A 74 -8.46 -4.52 13.76
C VAL A 74 -8.00 -3.15 13.31
N LEU A 75 -8.08 -2.15 14.18
CA LEU A 75 -7.47 -0.85 13.99
C LEU A 75 -6.03 -0.89 14.52
N LEU A 76 -5.07 -0.68 13.63
CA LEU A 76 -3.65 -0.58 13.95
C LEU A 76 -3.23 0.89 13.93
N GLU A 77 -3.04 1.48 15.10
CA GLU A 77 -2.64 2.87 15.26
C GLU A 77 -1.15 3.01 15.52
N GLY A 78 -0.53 4.05 14.95
CA GLY A 78 0.90 4.29 15.11
C GLY A 78 1.77 3.14 14.60
N SER A 79 1.35 2.49 13.52
CA SER A 79 2.06 1.39 12.90
C SER A 79 3.15 1.88 11.95
N SER A 80 4.13 1.03 11.68
CA SER A 80 5.10 1.29 10.62
C SER A 80 4.47 1.07 9.24
N LYS A 81 5.02 1.73 8.23
CA LYS A 81 4.63 1.48 6.84
C LYS A 81 5.01 0.07 6.40
N MET A 82 6.14 -0.45 6.92
CA MET A 82 6.58 -1.81 6.63
C MET A 82 5.58 -2.86 7.12
N LEU A 83 5.01 -2.69 8.33
CA LEU A 83 3.99 -3.62 8.83
C LEU A 83 2.73 -3.61 7.94
N ALA A 84 2.34 -2.43 7.44
CA ALA A 84 1.22 -2.34 6.50
C ALA A 84 1.53 -3.06 5.17
N ILE A 85 2.74 -2.90 4.61
CA ILE A 85 3.19 -3.62 3.42
C ILE A 85 3.12 -5.13 3.65
N VAL A 86 3.68 -5.62 4.76
CA VAL A 86 3.66 -7.05 5.12
C VAL A 86 2.24 -7.61 5.17
N LEU A 87 1.33 -6.93 5.86
CA LEU A 87 -0.07 -7.40 5.97
C LEU A 87 -0.83 -7.29 4.63
N ASN A 88 -0.54 -6.28 3.83
CA ASN A 88 -1.16 -6.09 2.53
C ASN A 88 -0.62 -7.04 1.44
N SER A 89 0.48 -7.74 1.68
CA SER A 89 0.97 -8.80 0.78
C SER A 89 0.05 -10.03 0.76
N LEU A 90 -0.84 -10.16 1.75
CA LEU A 90 -1.90 -11.16 1.76
C LEU A 90 -2.99 -10.82 0.74
N GLN A 91 -3.71 -11.83 0.28
CA GLN A 91 -4.78 -11.63 -0.70
C GLN A 91 -6.17 -11.52 -0.07
N ASP A 92 -6.42 -12.21 1.03
CA ASP A 92 -7.72 -12.22 1.70
C ASP A 92 -7.78 -11.18 2.83
N TYR A 93 -7.88 -9.92 2.45
CA TYR A 93 -8.06 -8.82 3.41
C TYR A 93 -8.89 -7.67 2.83
N ALA A 94 -9.38 -6.80 3.71
CA ALA A 94 -9.80 -5.44 3.39
C ALA A 94 -9.03 -4.46 4.26
N THR A 95 -8.64 -3.32 3.72
CA THR A 95 -7.89 -2.32 4.48
C THR A 95 -8.24 -0.90 4.06
N SER A 96 -8.22 0.00 5.05
CA SER A 96 -8.28 1.43 4.87
C SER A 96 -7.12 2.06 5.64
N GLU A 97 -6.22 2.73 4.94
CA GLU A 97 -4.99 3.25 5.51
C GLU A 97 -4.91 4.77 5.42
N LYS A 98 -4.38 5.40 6.46
CA LYS A 98 -4.08 6.83 6.52
C LYS A 98 -3.22 7.23 5.33
N SER A 99 -3.73 8.16 4.53
CA SER A 99 -3.06 8.59 3.30
C SER A 99 -2.04 9.69 3.58
N GLY A 100 -0.78 9.47 3.20
CA GLY A 100 0.27 10.49 3.24
C GLY A 100 0.05 11.69 2.30
N ARG A 101 -0.96 11.63 1.42
CA ARG A 101 -1.41 12.79 0.62
C ARG A 101 -2.20 13.81 1.43
N TYR A 102 -3.04 13.32 2.35
CA TYR A 102 -4.03 14.15 3.03
C TYR A 102 -3.65 14.45 4.48
N THR A 103 -2.73 13.68 5.03
CA THR A 103 -2.33 13.80 6.43
C THR A 103 -0.84 14.06 6.53
N ILE A 104 -0.46 14.99 7.43
CA ILE A 104 0.94 15.26 7.72
C ILE A 104 1.54 14.01 8.37
N MET A 105 2.70 13.61 7.88
CA MET A 105 3.50 12.54 8.46
C MET A 105 4.66 13.15 9.23
N THR A 106 5.01 12.55 10.35
CA THR A 106 6.15 12.98 11.18
C THR A 106 7.15 11.84 11.24
N GLY A 107 8.44 12.15 11.12
CA GLY A 107 9.51 11.18 11.29
C GLY A 107 9.62 10.66 12.72
N ASN A 108 10.24 9.51 12.91
CA ASN A 108 10.59 8.97 14.23
C ASN A 108 11.83 9.62 14.82
N SER A 109 12.62 10.29 14.00
CA SER A 109 13.85 10.99 14.37
C SER A 109 13.81 12.43 13.93
N GLU A 110 14.64 13.27 14.57
CA GLU A 110 14.83 14.66 14.17
C GLU A 110 15.38 14.76 12.74
N ARG A 111 16.32 13.87 12.35
CA ARG A 111 16.90 13.83 11.01
C ARG A 111 15.82 13.68 9.93
N GLU A 112 14.90 12.74 10.11
CA GLU A 112 13.79 12.51 9.17
C GLU A 112 12.86 13.72 9.10
N THR A 113 12.54 14.32 10.26
CA THR A 113 11.60 15.45 10.33
C THR A 113 12.17 16.67 9.63
N VAL A 114 13.44 17.00 9.87
CA VAL A 114 14.13 18.12 9.21
C VAL A 114 14.16 17.93 7.69
N LEU A 115 14.50 16.74 7.22
CA LEU A 115 14.51 16.45 5.78
C LEU A 115 13.11 16.49 5.17
N TYR A 116 12.11 15.97 5.88
CA TYR A 116 10.73 16.01 5.41
C TYR A 116 10.24 17.46 5.23
N ASP A 117 10.49 18.33 6.19
CA ASP A 117 10.04 19.72 6.11
C ASP A 117 10.82 20.49 5.03
N LYS A 118 12.14 20.28 4.92
CA LYS A 118 12.98 20.82 3.85
C LYS A 118 12.43 20.44 2.46
N TRP A 119 12.24 19.15 2.21
CA TRP A 119 11.82 18.67 0.91
C TRP A 119 10.36 19.00 0.60
N LYS A 120 9.51 19.09 1.60
CA LYS A 120 8.13 19.56 1.42
C LYS A 120 8.09 21.01 0.87
N GLU A 121 8.98 21.87 1.35
CA GLU A 121 9.08 23.25 0.85
C GLU A 121 9.67 23.30 -0.57
N ILE A 122 10.76 22.58 -0.83
CA ILE A 122 11.37 22.48 -2.17
C ILE A 122 10.36 21.95 -3.19
N PHE A 123 9.66 20.85 -2.88
CA PHE A 123 8.66 20.29 -3.77
C PHE A 123 7.49 21.25 -4.01
N HIS A 124 7.03 21.96 -2.99
CA HIS A 124 5.97 22.97 -3.17
C HIS A 124 6.43 24.05 -4.17
N ASN A 125 7.62 24.59 -4.02
CA ASN A 125 8.14 25.60 -4.91
C ASN A 125 8.31 25.08 -6.35
N ARG A 126 8.81 23.86 -6.52
CA ARG A 126 8.93 23.20 -7.83
C ARG A 126 7.57 22.97 -8.50
N ILE A 127 6.54 22.58 -7.73
CA ILE A 127 5.19 22.40 -8.26
C ILE A 127 4.64 23.72 -8.80
N ILE A 128 4.78 24.81 -8.08
CA ILE A 128 4.30 26.13 -8.52
C ILE A 128 5.11 26.65 -9.73
N GLU A 129 6.40 26.36 -9.78
CA GLU A 129 7.22 26.70 -10.94
C GLU A 129 6.81 25.95 -12.20
N LEU A 130 6.65 24.63 -12.12
CA LEU A 130 6.29 23.78 -13.25
C LEU A 130 4.82 23.94 -13.68
N TYR A 131 3.94 24.18 -12.72
CA TYR A 131 2.50 24.27 -12.90
C TYR A 131 1.92 25.48 -12.19
N PRO A 132 2.17 26.72 -12.67
CA PRO A 132 1.82 27.95 -11.96
C PRO A 132 0.32 28.14 -11.74
N THR A 133 -0.52 27.43 -12.46
CA THR A 133 -2.00 27.47 -12.30
C THR A 133 -2.56 26.35 -11.43
N TYR A 134 -1.70 25.52 -10.82
CA TYR A 134 -2.12 24.29 -10.13
C TYR A 134 -3.12 24.55 -8.99
N ASP A 135 -2.95 25.64 -8.26
CA ASP A 135 -3.80 26.02 -7.15
C ASP A 135 -4.94 27.01 -7.52
N ASP A 136 -4.92 27.57 -8.73
CA ASP A 136 -5.79 28.71 -9.10
C ASP A 136 -7.27 28.49 -8.80
N ALA A 137 -7.81 27.32 -9.19
CA ALA A 137 -9.23 27.01 -8.94
C ALA A 137 -9.55 26.91 -7.45
N THR A 138 -8.64 26.41 -6.63
CA THR A 138 -8.81 26.29 -5.18
C THR A 138 -8.66 27.65 -4.51
N LEU A 139 -7.69 28.44 -4.94
CA LEU A 139 -7.48 29.80 -4.45
C LEU A 139 -8.71 30.68 -4.72
N LEU A 140 -9.23 30.65 -5.95
CA LEU A 140 -10.47 31.38 -6.31
C LEU A 140 -11.63 30.94 -5.45
N LYS A 141 -11.90 29.64 -5.36
CA LYS A 141 -13.01 29.12 -4.53
C LYS A 141 -12.91 29.50 -3.06
N LYS A 142 -11.70 29.58 -2.50
CA LYS A 142 -11.49 30.02 -1.12
C LYS A 142 -11.70 31.52 -0.98
N PHE A 143 -11.27 32.29 -1.95
CA PHE A 143 -11.45 33.74 -1.98
C PHE A 143 -12.92 34.13 -2.08
N GLU A 144 -13.67 33.49 -2.98
CA GLU A 144 -15.12 33.74 -3.20
C GLU A 144 -15.99 33.42 -1.97
N LYS A 145 -15.51 32.64 -1.01
CA LYS A 145 -16.24 32.44 0.26
C LYS A 145 -16.42 33.74 1.07
N LYS A 146 -15.44 34.63 0.99
CA LYS A 146 -15.50 35.93 1.69
C LYS A 146 -15.90 37.06 0.77
N TYR A 147 -15.57 37.00 -0.50
CA TYR A 147 -15.85 37.99 -1.51
C TYR A 147 -16.63 37.36 -2.68
N PRO A 148 -17.89 36.95 -2.46
CA PRO A 148 -18.72 36.37 -3.51
C PRO A 148 -18.99 37.40 -4.60
N GLU A 149 -19.01 36.96 -5.85
CA GLU A 149 -19.30 37.81 -7.03
C GLU A 149 -18.43 39.07 -7.12
N SER A 150 -17.20 38.99 -6.68
CA SER A 150 -16.30 40.13 -6.50
C SER A 150 -15.64 40.63 -7.79
N GLY A 151 -15.90 40.03 -8.95
CA GLY A 151 -15.26 40.44 -10.21
C GLY A 151 -13.76 40.14 -10.28
N TYR A 152 -13.25 39.26 -9.43
CA TYR A 152 -11.87 38.79 -9.46
C TYR A 152 -11.70 37.42 -10.13
N ALA A 153 -10.54 37.20 -10.67
CA ALA A 153 -10.04 35.87 -11.09
C ALA A 153 -8.70 35.57 -10.42
N VAL A 154 -8.32 34.29 -10.41
CA VAL A 154 -6.97 33.89 -10.01
C VAL A 154 -6.26 33.31 -11.24
N ARG A 155 -5.05 33.84 -11.53
CA ARG A 155 -4.20 33.32 -12.61
C ARG A 155 -2.76 33.24 -12.11
N CYS A 156 -2.16 32.07 -12.26
CA CYS A 156 -0.79 31.80 -11.81
C CYS A 156 -0.55 32.24 -10.34
N GLY A 157 -1.49 31.90 -9.45
CA GLY A 157 -1.44 32.26 -8.04
C GLY A 157 -1.53 33.76 -7.73
N LYS A 158 -2.02 34.57 -8.67
CA LYS A 158 -2.23 36.01 -8.47
C LYS A 158 -3.72 36.35 -8.60
N LEU A 159 -4.20 37.21 -7.72
CA LEU A 159 -5.51 37.78 -7.82
C LEU A 159 -5.51 38.83 -8.96
N ILE A 160 -6.47 38.76 -9.84
CA ILE A 160 -6.63 39.64 -11.00
C ILE A 160 -8.03 40.21 -10.97
N GLU A 161 -8.13 41.52 -10.97
CA GLU A 161 -9.40 42.24 -11.11
C GLU A 161 -9.89 42.12 -12.56
N LEU A 162 -11.14 41.68 -12.75
CA LEU A 162 -11.77 41.58 -14.06
C LEU A 162 -12.65 42.79 -14.38
N GLU A 163 -13.24 43.36 -13.33
CA GLU A 163 -14.08 44.52 -13.41
C GLU A 163 -13.79 45.43 -12.21
N ALA A 164 -13.64 46.75 -12.42
CA ALA A 164 -13.34 47.74 -11.39
C ALA A 164 -14.60 48.02 -10.54
N ASN A 165 -14.98 47.09 -9.68
CA ASN A 165 -16.19 47.15 -8.88
C ASN A 165 -16.01 47.47 -7.40
N LEU A 166 -14.76 47.47 -6.91
CA LEU A 166 -14.44 47.76 -5.52
C LEU A 166 -13.83 49.15 -5.39
N ASP A 167 -14.14 49.85 -4.30
CA ASP A 167 -13.35 51.01 -3.94
C ASP A 167 -11.91 50.61 -3.54
N VAL A 168 -10.98 51.56 -3.64
CA VAL A 168 -9.53 51.32 -3.41
C VAL A 168 -9.25 50.68 -2.05
N ARG A 169 -10.06 50.99 -1.04
CA ARG A 169 -9.86 50.40 0.31
C ARG A 169 -10.27 48.94 0.35
N THR A 170 -11.44 48.62 -0.20
CA THR A 170 -11.95 47.25 -0.31
C THR A 170 -11.04 46.38 -1.17
N ASP A 171 -10.49 46.96 -2.25
CA ASP A 171 -9.53 46.30 -3.11
C ASP A 171 -8.21 45.98 -2.38
N MET A 172 -7.70 46.90 -1.60
CA MET A 172 -6.51 46.67 -0.78
C MET A 172 -6.75 45.61 0.30
N GLU A 173 -7.90 45.61 0.97
CA GLU A 173 -8.30 44.62 1.95
C GLU A 173 -8.42 43.22 1.31
N ALA A 174 -9.02 43.14 0.12
CA ALA A 174 -9.16 41.89 -0.64
C ALA A 174 -7.81 41.30 -1.04
N ASN A 175 -6.89 42.13 -1.55
CA ASN A 175 -5.54 41.74 -1.92
C ASN A 175 -4.71 41.28 -0.71
N ASN A 176 -4.80 41.99 0.42
CA ASN A 176 -4.14 41.57 1.66
C ASN A 176 -4.72 40.25 2.18
N TYR A 177 -6.03 40.08 2.18
CA TYR A 177 -6.64 38.80 2.57
C TYR A 177 -6.21 37.65 1.67
N PHE A 178 -6.17 37.87 0.36
CA PHE A 178 -5.71 36.86 -0.59
C PHE A 178 -4.28 36.46 -0.32
N ARG A 179 -3.37 37.41 -0.13
CA ARG A 179 -1.96 37.17 0.11
C ARG A 179 -1.71 36.52 1.48
N ASP A 180 -2.27 37.08 2.54
CA ASP A 180 -1.88 36.75 3.90
C ASP A 180 -2.68 35.56 4.48
N VAL A 181 -3.85 35.29 3.94
CA VAL A 181 -4.73 34.21 4.43
C VAL A 181 -4.91 33.09 3.41
N ILE A 182 -5.29 33.43 2.17
CA ILE A 182 -5.63 32.40 1.18
C ILE A 182 -4.36 31.74 0.61
N LYS A 183 -3.38 32.54 0.20
CA LYS A 183 -2.15 32.02 -0.40
C LYS A 183 -1.20 31.39 0.62
N ALA A 184 -1.25 31.84 1.86
CA ALA A 184 -0.48 31.26 2.97
C ALA A 184 -1.04 29.91 3.49
N ASP A 185 -2.18 29.46 2.97
CA ASP A 185 -2.83 28.23 3.42
C ASP A 185 -2.09 26.98 2.97
N THR A 186 -1.47 26.29 3.91
CA THR A 186 -0.73 25.04 3.67
C THR A 186 -1.62 23.83 3.34
N THR A 187 -2.95 24.01 3.25
CA THR A 187 -3.89 22.97 2.80
C THR A 187 -4.17 23.01 1.30
N LEU A 188 -3.52 23.92 0.55
CA LEU A 188 -3.62 23.99 -0.90
C LEU A 188 -3.18 22.69 -1.59
N PRO A 189 -3.69 22.39 -2.79
CA PRO A 189 -3.33 21.19 -3.54
C PRO A 189 -1.82 21.02 -3.76
N SER A 190 -1.08 22.10 -4.02
CA SER A 190 0.36 22.10 -4.19
C SER A 190 1.11 21.62 -2.93
N TRP A 191 0.69 22.07 -1.74
CA TRP A 191 1.26 21.61 -0.48
C TRP A 191 0.95 20.14 -0.20
N LYS A 192 -0.24 19.65 -0.57
CA LYS A 192 -0.59 18.23 -0.44
C LYS A 192 0.24 17.36 -1.38
N MET A 193 0.49 17.83 -2.58
CA MET A 193 1.33 17.13 -3.54
C MET A 193 2.81 17.16 -3.10
N ALA A 194 3.29 18.28 -2.58
CA ALA A 194 4.62 18.40 -1.99
C ALA A 194 4.80 17.44 -0.81
N GLN A 195 3.80 17.34 0.06
CA GLN A 195 3.77 16.40 1.17
C GLN A 195 3.80 14.93 0.70
N GLU A 196 3.11 14.60 -0.39
CA GLU A 196 3.14 13.26 -0.98
C GLU A 196 4.56 12.88 -1.43
N ASN A 197 5.31 13.81 -2.00
CA ASN A 197 6.69 13.57 -2.43
C ASN A 197 7.68 13.63 -1.28
N ALA A 198 7.51 14.52 -0.32
CA ALA A 198 8.43 14.63 0.83
C ALA A 198 8.45 13.36 1.70
N ARG A 199 7.37 12.57 1.74
CA ARG A 199 7.34 11.32 2.53
C ARG A 199 8.40 10.30 2.12
N TYR A 200 8.96 10.40 0.92
CA TYR A 200 10.02 9.51 0.46
C TYR A 200 11.27 9.52 1.34
N VAL A 201 11.55 10.62 2.06
CA VAL A 201 12.68 10.70 3.00
C VAL A 201 12.41 10.01 4.35
N LEU A 202 11.14 9.74 4.67
CA LEU A 202 10.77 9.09 5.92
C LEU A 202 11.09 7.60 5.85
N SER A 203 11.54 7.04 6.96
CA SER A 203 11.77 5.60 7.08
C SER A 203 10.50 4.79 6.79
N VAL A 204 10.64 3.64 6.16
CA VAL A 204 9.57 2.65 6.04
C VAL A 204 9.10 2.16 7.42
N PHE A 205 9.91 2.33 8.46
CA PHE A 205 9.59 2.03 9.86
C PHE A 205 9.09 3.23 10.67
N THR A 206 8.77 4.34 10.02
CA THR A 206 8.15 5.49 10.69
C THR A 206 6.76 5.12 11.21
N TYR A 207 6.53 5.32 12.52
CA TYR A 207 5.26 5.01 13.20
C TYR A 207 4.21 6.11 12.99
N SER A 208 3.93 6.44 11.78
CA SER A 208 3.01 7.53 11.40
C SER A 208 1.77 7.04 10.67
N THR A 209 1.67 5.75 10.36
CA THR A 209 0.49 5.21 9.70
C THR A 209 -0.53 4.65 10.69
N THR A 210 -1.79 4.70 10.30
CA THR A 210 -2.92 4.06 10.99
C THR A 210 -3.76 3.40 9.91
N PHE A 211 -4.16 2.17 10.12
CA PHE A 211 -5.01 1.46 9.18
C PHE A 211 -5.96 0.49 9.86
N GLY A 212 -7.17 0.42 9.33
CA GLY A 212 -8.10 -0.67 9.60
C GLY A 212 -7.75 -1.85 8.72
N TYR A 213 -7.71 -3.05 9.29
CA TYR A 213 -7.39 -4.28 8.59
C TYR A 213 -8.37 -5.37 8.97
N SER A 214 -9.11 -5.87 7.98
CA SER A 214 -10.14 -6.89 8.15
C SER A 214 -9.74 -8.16 7.42
N THR A 215 -9.68 -9.27 8.14
CA THR A 215 -9.49 -10.59 7.54
C THR A 215 -10.20 -11.67 8.36
N SER A 216 -10.16 -12.93 7.91
CA SER A 216 -10.83 -14.01 8.60
C SER A 216 -10.13 -14.41 9.90
N LEU A 217 -10.88 -15.04 10.82
CA LEU A 217 -10.33 -15.64 12.04
C LEU A 217 -9.20 -16.63 11.72
N ARG A 218 -9.38 -17.44 10.65
CA ARG A 218 -8.33 -18.34 10.16
C ARG A 218 -7.06 -17.56 9.79
N GLN A 219 -7.20 -16.52 9.00
CA GLN A 219 -6.06 -15.76 8.51
C GLN A 219 -5.31 -15.04 9.63
N TRP A 220 -6.01 -14.52 10.66
CA TRP A 220 -5.37 -13.95 11.84
C TRP A 220 -4.51 -14.99 12.59
N ASN A 221 -4.98 -16.23 12.71
CA ASN A 221 -4.21 -17.29 13.33
C ASN A 221 -3.00 -17.71 12.47
N TYR A 222 -3.13 -17.71 11.16
CA TYR A 222 -2.00 -17.93 10.25
C TYR A 222 -0.97 -16.81 10.32
N ILE A 223 -1.41 -15.56 10.46
CA ILE A 223 -0.53 -14.41 10.71
C ILE A 223 0.23 -14.61 12.02
N TYR A 224 -0.44 -15.07 13.08
CA TYR A 224 0.22 -15.39 14.34
C TYR A 224 1.33 -16.42 14.18
N ASP A 225 1.02 -17.58 13.59
CA ASP A 225 1.98 -18.67 13.41
C ASP A 225 3.18 -18.23 12.59
N TRP A 226 2.93 -17.43 11.56
CA TRP A 226 3.98 -16.88 10.75
C TRP A 226 4.83 -15.85 11.52
N CYS A 227 4.23 -14.96 12.28
CA CYS A 227 4.98 -14.06 13.16
C CYS A 227 5.85 -14.82 14.13
N GLN A 228 5.31 -15.90 14.74
CA GLN A 228 6.09 -16.77 15.64
C GLN A 228 7.27 -17.43 14.92
N LYS A 229 7.08 -17.90 13.70
CA LYS A 229 8.16 -18.49 12.91
C LYS A 229 9.29 -17.49 12.65
N TYR A 230 8.93 -16.27 12.24
CA TYR A 230 9.90 -15.19 12.04
C TYR A 230 10.60 -14.80 13.35
N ILE A 231 9.84 -14.61 14.43
CA ILE A 231 10.37 -14.29 15.75
C ILE A 231 11.33 -15.37 16.23
N ASN A 232 10.99 -16.64 16.11
CA ASN A 232 11.81 -17.76 16.53
C ASN A 232 13.09 -17.93 15.70
N GLN A 233 13.08 -17.54 14.43
CA GLN A 233 14.27 -17.54 13.59
C GLN A 233 15.33 -16.58 14.11
N PHE A 234 14.91 -15.42 14.64
CA PHE A 234 15.80 -14.40 15.17
C PHE A 234 15.96 -14.43 16.70
N ALA A 235 15.09 -15.13 17.43
CA ALA A 235 15.09 -15.16 18.89
C ALA A 235 16.43 -15.60 19.54
N PRO A 236 17.20 -16.56 18.99
CA PRO A 236 18.50 -16.90 19.53
C PRO A 236 19.53 -15.77 19.51
N GLN A 237 19.28 -14.74 18.69
CA GLN A 237 20.14 -13.57 18.53
C GLN A 237 19.78 -12.46 19.52
N TYR A 238 18.66 -12.57 20.23
CA TYR A 238 18.15 -11.55 21.14
C TYR A 238 18.14 -12.05 22.58
N ASP A 239 18.63 -11.22 23.49
CA ASP A 239 18.56 -11.48 24.93
C ASP A 239 17.11 -11.36 25.42
N MET A 240 16.53 -12.46 25.91
CA MET A 240 15.15 -12.52 26.38
C MET A 240 14.87 -11.60 27.56
N ASP A 241 15.86 -11.32 28.41
CA ASP A 241 15.72 -10.36 29.53
C ASP A 241 15.57 -8.93 28.99
N TYR A 242 16.13 -8.69 27.84
CA TYR A 242 16.04 -7.42 27.18
C TYR A 242 14.65 -7.16 26.55
N ILE A 243 14.04 -8.18 25.99
CA ILE A 243 12.65 -8.13 25.49
C ILE A 243 11.69 -7.82 26.66
N LYS A 244 11.91 -8.42 27.82
CA LYS A 244 11.15 -8.09 29.06
C LYS A 244 11.33 -6.63 29.48
N TRP A 245 12.54 -6.11 29.37
CA TRP A 245 12.84 -4.73 29.73
C TRP A 245 12.16 -3.71 28.80
N GLU A 246 12.07 -3.95 27.51
CA GLU A 246 11.33 -3.09 26.58
C GLU A 246 9.83 -3.06 26.87
N ARG A 247 9.24 -4.20 27.20
CA ARG A 247 7.83 -4.29 27.61
C ARG A 247 7.53 -3.47 28.86
N THR A 248 8.50 -3.39 29.82
CA THR A 248 8.33 -2.69 31.09
C THR A 248 8.63 -1.19 31.01
N ASN A 249 9.54 -0.76 30.16
CA ASN A 249 10.10 0.59 30.15
C ASN A 249 9.67 1.48 28.98
N GLY A 250 8.88 0.97 28.03
CA GLY A 250 8.28 1.75 26.95
C GLY A 250 9.27 2.43 25.99
N LYS A 251 8.92 3.64 25.51
CA LYS A 251 9.67 4.35 24.46
C LYS A 251 11.15 4.63 24.78
N LYS A 252 11.54 4.76 26.03
CA LYS A 252 12.95 5.01 26.42
C LYS A 252 13.84 3.78 26.25
N GLY A 253 13.26 2.58 26.22
CA GLY A 253 13.99 1.34 25.96
C GLY A 253 14.51 1.18 24.53
N LYS A 254 13.85 1.77 23.56
CA LYS A 254 14.16 1.58 22.14
C LYS A 254 15.57 2.01 21.73
N CYS A 255 16.06 3.14 22.22
CA CYS A 255 17.39 3.65 21.87
C CYS A 255 18.53 2.78 22.43
N VAL A 256 18.33 2.19 23.58
CA VAL A 256 19.30 1.29 24.22
C VAL A 256 19.33 -0.07 23.53
N LEU A 257 18.20 -0.51 22.99
CA LEU A 257 18.06 -1.74 22.21
C LEU A 257 19.01 -1.75 21.00
N LEU A 258 18.94 -0.75 20.18
CA LEU A 258 19.79 -0.64 18.98
C LEU A 258 21.28 -0.67 19.32
N SER A 259 21.70 -0.08 20.44
CA SER A 259 23.10 -0.05 20.86
C SER A 259 23.60 -1.39 21.43
N LYS A 260 22.74 -2.22 22.05
CA LYS A 260 23.11 -3.56 22.54
C LYS A 260 23.13 -4.63 21.45
N PHE A 261 22.34 -4.47 20.42
CA PHE A 261 22.34 -5.39 19.26
C PHE A 261 23.43 -5.12 18.25
N THR A 262 24.26 -4.09 18.42
CA THR A 262 25.39 -3.79 17.54
C THR A 262 26.51 -4.86 17.54
N GLY A 263 26.46 -5.86 18.41
CA GLY A 263 27.34 -7.02 18.39
C GLY A 263 26.78 -8.23 17.65
N ILE A 264 25.55 -8.15 17.14
CA ILE A 264 24.87 -9.17 16.34
C ILE A 264 24.68 -8.55 14.95
N GLU A 265 25.02 -9.27 13.91
CA GLU A 265 24.93 -8.82 12.50
C GLU A 265 23.48 -8.65 11.99
N ALA A 266 22.51 -8.48 12.87
CA ALA A 266 21.14 -8.18 12.47
C ALA A 266 21.05 -6.73 11.96
N SER A 267 20.58 -6.56 10.73
CA SER A 267 20.36 -5.24 10.14
C SER A 267 19.29 -4.45 10.91
N TYR A 268 19.31 -3.14 10.76
CA TYR A 268 18.25 -2.26 11.30
C TYR A 268 16.87 -2.73 10.81
N PHE A 269 16.75 -3.16 9.57
CA PHE A 269 15.52 -3.66 8.96
C PHE A 269 14.97 -4.87 9.73
N GLU A 270 15.78 -5.89 9.92
CA GLU A 270 15.38 -7.13 10.60
C GLU A 270 14.97 -6.86 12.04
N THR A 271 15.75 -6.03 12.75
CA THR A 271 15.47 -5.67 14.14
C THR A 271 14.14 -4.93 14.28
N ARG A 272 13.86 -3.95 13.40
CA ARG A 272 12.61 -3.18 13.44
C ARG A 272 11.40 -4.04 13.10
N LEU A 273 11.52 -4.88 12.07
CA LEU A 273 10.47 -5.80 11.66
C LEU A 273 10.17 -6.82 12.77
N TYR A 274 11.20 -7.38 13.40
CA TYR A 274 11.05 -8.29 14.54
C TYR A 274 10.15 -7.69 15.64
N PHE A 275 10.38 -6.44 16.04
CA PHE A 275 9.58 -5.81 17.08
C PHE A 275 8.15 -5.50 16.65
N ASP A 276 7.93 -5.11 15.42
CA ASP A 276 6.58 -4.88 14.91
C ASP A 276 5.77 -6.19 14.88
N LEU A 277 6.39 -7.28 14.44
CA LEU A 277 5.77 -8.61 14.40
C LEU A 277 5.57 -9.20 15.79
N LEU A 278 6.48 -8.96 16.72
CA LEU A 278 6.32 -9.38 18.13
C LEU A 278 5.10 -8.73 18.76
N LYS A 279 4.89 -7.43 18.52
CA LYS A 279 3.70 -6.72 19.05
C LYS A 279 2.41 -7.25 18.43
N LEU A 280 2.42 -7.43 17.10
CA LEU A 280 1.26 -7.97 16.39
C LEU A 280 0.93 -9.38 16.88
N SER A 281 1.93 -10.24 17.00
CA SER A 281 1.76 -11.61 17.49
C SER A 281 1.18 -11.68 18.89
N ASN A 282 1.70 -10.86 19.84
CA ASN A 282 1.16 -10.79 21.18
C ASN A 282 -0.31 -10.32 21.17
N PHE A 283 -0.64 -9.32 20.36
CA PHE A 283 -2.01 -8.84 20.25
C PHE A 283 -2.95 -9.93 19.73
N ILE A 284 -2.56 -10.69 18.70
CA ILE A 284 -3.37 -11.79 18.17
C ILE A 284 -3.56 -12.88 19.23
N TYR A 285 -2.48 -13.26 19.92
CA TYR A 285 -2.53 -14.28 20.98
C TYR A 285 -3.50 -13.90 22.11
N ASP A 286 -3.42 -12.67 22.57
CA ASP A 286 -4.23 -12.21 23.69
C ASP A 286 -5.73 -12.04 23.34
N ASN A 287 -6.09 -11.88 22.06
CA ASN A 287 -7.44 -11.52 21.65
C ASN A 287 -8.16 -12.57 20.78
N MET A 288 -7.46 -13.27 19.89
CA MET A 288 -8.13 -14.08 18.87
C MET A 288 -7.40 -15.37 18.49
N TYR A 289 -6.43 -15.79 19.28
CA TYR A 289 -5.71 -17.04 19.04
C TYR A 289 -6.61 -18.26 19.32
N VAL A 290 -6.56 -19.23 18.41
CA VAL A 290 -7.29 -20.50 18.48
C VAL A 290 -6.34 -21.63 18.16
N GLU A 291 -5.99 -22.46 19.13
CA GLU A 291 -5.00 -23.54 18.99
C GLU A 291 -5.34 -24.49 17.83
N GLU A 292 -6.62 -24.79 17.63
CA GLU A 292 -7.08 -25.69 16.58
C GLU A 292 -6.89 -25.14 15.15
N LEU A 293 -6.61 -23.82 15.02
CA LEU A 293 -6.34 -23.17 13.73
C LEU A 293 -4.84 -23.05 13.43
N ARG A 294 -4.00 -23.65 14.25
CA ARG A 294 -2.56 -23.61 14.06
C ARG A 294 -2.14 -24.12 12.68
N ASP A 295 -1.37 -23.32 11.95
CA ASP A 295 -0.86 -23.70 10.62
C ASP A 295 0.39 -24.56 10.70
N ASN A 296 0.19 -25.84 10.93
CA ASN A 296 1.30 -26.82 10.99
C ASN A 296 1.93 -27.09 9.61
N LYS A 297 1.38 -26.53 8.51
CA LYS A 297 1.82 -26.79 7.14
C LYS A 297 2.67 -25.67 6.53
N ASN A 298 3.03 -24.65 7.30
CA ASN A 298 3.85 -23.53 6.84
C ASN A 298 3.31 -22.82 5.55
N ARG A 299 1.99 -22.73 5.39
CA ARG A 299 1.36 -22.15 4.20
C ARG A 299 1.41 -20.63 4.14
N CYS A 300 1.87 -19.99 5.21
CA CYS A 300 1.92 -18.55 5.30
C CYS A 300 3.29 -18.00 4.93
N PHE A 301 3.27 -17.00 4.06
CA PHE A 301 4.29 -15.98 3.92
C PHE A 301 5.63 -16.40 3.31
N GLU A 302 5.57 -16.82 2.09
CA GLU A 302 6.73 -16.79 1.21
C GLU A 302 7.27 -15.36 1.03
N PHE A 303 6.43 -14.34 1.15
CA PHE A 303 6.79 -12.93 0.97
C PHE A 303 7.94 -12.44 1.85
N LEU A 304 8.00 -12.83 3.12
CA LEU A 304 9.05 -12.36 4.04
C LEU A 304 10.27 -13.29 4.17
N THR A 305 10.17 -14.52 3.73
CA THR A 305 11.37 -15.35 3.56
C THR A 305 12.30 -14.78 2.51
N THR A 306 11.79 -13.95 1.62
CA THR A 306 12.58 -13.19 0.63
C THR A 306 13.34 -12.01 1.21
N LEU A 307 12.97 -11.53 2.40
CA LEU A 307 13.67 -10.42 3.05
C LEU A 307 14.93 -10.83 3.81
N SER A 308 15.07 -12.12 4.17
CA SER A 308 16.08 -12.56 5.12
C SER A 308 17.20 -13.43 4.55
N GLY A 309 17.40 -13.49 3.24
CA GLY A 309 18.53 -14.24 2.69
C GLY A 309 18.17 -15.28 1.64
N VAL A 310 18.89 -15.23 0.63
CA VAL A 310 18.59 -15.58 -0.76
C VAL A 310 18.73 -17.07 -1.09
N GLU A 311 19.26 -17.91 -0.21
CA GLU A 311 19.71 -19.25 -0.62
C GLU A 311 18.59 -20.28 -0.82
N ASP A 312 17.42 -20.11 -0.18
CA ASP A 312 16.30 -21.06 -0.23
C ASP A 312 14.98 -20.49 -0.77
N HIS A 313 15.06 -19.53 -1.69
CA HIS A 313 13.90 -18.79 -2.18
C HIS A 313 13.02 -19.65 -3.11
N PRO A 314 11.66 -19.61 -2.96
CA PRO A 314 10.73 -20.29 -3.89
C PRO A 314 10.78 -19.75 -5.33
N MET A 315 11.42 -18.61 -5.54
CA MET A 315 11.72 -18.04 -6.85
C MET A 315 13.06 -18.52 -7.42
N LYS A 316 13.61 -19.63 -6.93
CA LYS A 316 14.80 -20.28 -7.48
C LYS A 316 14.54 -20.65 -8.95
N GLY A 317 15.11 -19.88 -9.85
CA GLY A 317 14.88 -20.00 -11.30
C GLY A 317 14.37 -18.71 -11.98
N TYR A 318 13.98 -17.69 -11.21
CA TYR A 318 13.85 -16.34 -11.77
C TYR A 318 15.24 -15.71 -11.86
N ASP A 319 15.56 -15.24 -13.05
CA ASP A 319 16.79 -14.51 -13.27
C ASP A 319 16.70 -13.15 -12.58
N LEU A 320 17.34 -13.04 -11.41
CA LEU A 320 17.46 -11.78 -10.66
C LEU A 320 18.55 -10.87 -11.26
N SER A 321 19.24 -11.29 -12.34
CA SER A 321 20.17 -10.43 -13.08
C SER A 321 19.48 -9.26 -13.77
N CYS A 322 18.14 -9.23 -13.77
CA CYS A 322 17.34 -8.09 -14.19
C CYS A 322 17.36 -6.90 -13.21
N TYR A 323 18.21 -6.91 -12.20
CA TYR A 323 18.47 -5.78 -11.33
C TYR A 323 19.31 -4.74 -12.07
N GLU A 324 18.68 -4.02 -12.99
CA GLU A 324 19.29 -2.84 -13.60
C GLU A 324 18.70 -1.56 -12.96
N PRO A 325 19.58 -0.56 -12.69
CA PRO A 325 19.21 0.62 -11.91
C PRO A 325 18.14 1.53 -12.54
N ASP A 326 17.95 1.47 -13.83
CA ASP A 326 17.21 2.48 -14.59
C ASP A 326 15.76 2.13 -14.93
N GLY A 327 15.13 1.24 -14.18
CA GLY A 327 13.71 0.99 -14.32
C GLY A 327 13.35 -0.43 -14.77
N TYR A 328 12.36 -0.52 -15.59
CA TYR A 328 11.80 -1.76 -16.08
C TYR A 328 12.80 -2.57 -16.90
N THR A 329 13.16 -3.76 -16.45
CA THR A 329 14.08 -4.68 -17.13
C THR A 329 13.46 -6.04 -17.40
N GLY A 330 12.25 -6.27 -16.87
CA GLY A 330 11.59 -7.56 -16.97
C GLY A 330 10.93 -7.78 -18.31
N ASP A 331 11.30 -8.84 -19.01
CA ASP A 331 10.47 -9.40 -20.04
C ASP A 331 9.17 -9.91 -19.45
N PHE A 332 8.05 -9.69 -20.14
CA PHE A 332 6.84 -10.39 -19.83
C PHE A 332 7.04 -11.86 -20.18
N ASN A 333 6.96 -12.71 -19.20
CA ASN A 333 6.87 -14.15 -19.39
C ASN A 333 5.39 -14.54 -19.29
N TYR A 334 4.85 -15.06 -20.37
CA TYR A 334 3.46 -15.49 -20.45
C TYR A 334 3.38 -17.00 -20.33
N THR A 335 2.46 -17.44 -19.49
CA THR A 335 2.14 -18.86 -19.35
C THR A 335 0.69 -19.07 -19.72
N PRO A 336 0.36 -20.03 -20.59
CA PRO A 336 -1.03 -20.38 -20.86
C PRO A 336 -1.72 -20.76 -19.56
N ASP A 337 -2.92 -20.24 -19.34
CA ASP A 337 -3.77 -20.74 -18.27
C ASP A 337 -4.28 -22.12 -18.72
N THR A 338 -3.88 -23.15 -18.00
CA THR A 338 -4.31 -24.54 -18.27
C THR A 338 -5.81 -24.78 -17.99
N ARG A 339 -6.48 -23.80 -17.41
CA ARG A 339 -7.93 -23.80 -17.27
C ARG A 339 -8.59 -23.41 -18.58
N SER A 340 -9.77 -23.93 -18.87
CA SER A 340 -10.58 -23.62 -20.06
C SER A 340 -11.02 -22.15 -20.19
N SER A 341 -10.49 -21.27 -19.35
CA SER A 341 -10.80 -19.85 -19.25
C SER A 341 -9.80 -18.93 -19.99
N ASP A 342 -8.83 -19.49 -20.69
CA ASP A 342 -7.79 -18.73 -21.38
C ASP A 342 -8.36 -17.73 -22.39
N ASP A 343 -9.46 -18.08 -23.07
CA ASP A 343 -10.18 -17.19 -23.97
C ASP A 343 -10.88 -16.02 -23.26
N TYR A 344 -11.09 -16.12 -21.93
CA TYR A 344 -11.82 -15.15 -21.14
C TYR A 344 -10.90 -14.27 -20.30
N PHE A 345 -9.98 -14.87 -19.55
CA PHE A 345 -9.09 -14.16 -18.62
C PHE A 345 -7.75 -13.74 -19.25
N GLY A 346 -7.40 -14.29 -20.41
CA GLY A 346 -6.10 -14.12 -21.03
C GLY A 346 -5.03 -15.01 -20.39
N LEU A 347 -3.79 -14.71 -20.75
CA LEU A 347 -2.64 -15.44 -20.23
C LEU A 347 -2.31 -15.03 -18.79
N THR A 348 -1.66 -15.91 -18.04
CA THR A 348 -0.94 -15.53 -16.84
C THR A 348 0.39 -14.89 -17.23
N TYR A 349 0.77 -13.81 -16.61
CA TYR A 349 2.03 -13.10 -16.84
C TYR A 349 2.87 -13.00 -15.59
N ASN A 350 4.16 -12.86 -15.79
CA ASN A 350 5.14 -12.49 -14.78
C ASN A 350 5.98 -11.35 -15.34
N THR A 351 6.27 -10.36 -14.52
CA THR A 351 7.19 -9.28 -14.85
C THR A 351 7.95 -8.85 -13.59
N SER A 352 9.14 -8.31 -13.77
CA SER A 352 9.93 -7.74 -12.68
C SER A 352 10.36 -6.32 -13.00
N TYR A 353 10.51 -5.52 -11.96
CA TYR A 353 10.96 -4.14 -12.06
C TYR A 353 11.50 -3.65 -10.71
N THR A 354 12.28 -2.57 -10.73
CA THR A 354 12.70 -1.90 -9.50
C THR A 354 11.82 -0.69 -9.24
N ALA A 355 11.34 -0.55 -8.00
CA ALA A 355 10.55 0.59 -7.59
C ALA A 355 10.72 0.81 -6.08
N SER A 356 10.25 1.96 -5.58
CA SER A 356 10.37 2.31 -4.16
C SER A 356 9.40 1.55 -3.25
N PHE A 357 9.63 1.62 -1.93
CA PHE A 357 8.65 1.18 -0.94
C PHE A 357 7.30 1.90 -1.05
N VAL A 358 7.29 3.15 -1.52
CA VAL A 358 6.05 3.88 -1.78
C VAL A 358 5.24 3.22 -2.90
N HIS A 359 5.91 2.73 -3.93
CA HIS A 359 5.28 2.02 -5.05
C HIS A 359 4.64 0.71 -4.58
N ILE A 360 5.41 -0.19 -3.96
CA ILE A 360 4.89 -1.50 -3.54
C ILE A 360 3.70 -1.38 -2.60
N ALA A 361 3.74 -0.43 -1.68
CA ALA A 361 2.63 -0.15 -0.77
C ALA A 361 1.31 0.24 -1.46
N GLN A 362 1.37 0.68 -2.71
CA GLN A 362 0.19 0.96 -3.53
C GLN A 362 -0.14 -0.15 -4.51
N ALA A 363 0.88 -0.86 -5.00
CA ALA A 363 0.71 -1.98 -5.91
C ALA A 363 -0.08 -3.12 -5.25
N GLU A 364 0.24 -3.47 -4.03
CA GLU A 364 -0.43 -4.52 -3.24
C GLU A 364 -1.93 -4.27 -3.00
N ARG A 365 -2.41 -3.03 -3.21
CA ARG A 365 -3.85 -2.74 -3.16
C ARG A 365 -4.63 -3.42 -4.28
N HIS A 366 -3.95 -3.88 -5.33
CA HIS A 366 -4.53 -4.73 -6.38
C HIS A 366 -4.44 -6.20 -5.98
N ARG A 367 -5.35 -6.64 -5.11
CA ARG A 367 -5.36 -7.94 -4.44
C ARG A 367 -5.53 -9.14 -5.38
N THR A 368 -5.93 -8.93 -6.62
CA THR A 368 -6.02 -9.97 -7.65
C THR A 368 -4.69 -10.30 -8.28
N LEU A 369 -3.73 -9.38 -8.20
CA LEU A 369 -2.34 -9.59 -8.56
C LEU A 369 -1.52 -10.01 -7.35
N LYS A 370 -0.43 -10.74 -7.59
CA LYS A 370 0.54 -11.13 -6.56
C LYS A 370 1.82 -10.33 -6.76
N TYR A 371 2.39 -9.91 -5.65
CA TYR A 371 3.63 -9.15 -5.62
C TYR A 371 4.62 -9.86 -4.70
N PHE A 372 5.87 -9.95 -5.13
CA PHE A 372 7.00 -10.41 -4.33
C PHE A 372 8.01 -9.29 -4.31
N MET A 373 8.55 -9.00 -3.13
CA MET A 373 9.50 -7.92 -2.93
C MET A 373 10.83 -8.46 -2.44
N PHE A 374 11.91 -8.02 -3.05
CA PHE A 374 13.28 -8.36 -2.65
C PHE A 374 13.98 -7.12 -2.14
N PHE A 375 14.36 -7.14 -0.88
CA PHE A 375 15.13 -6.08 -0.27
C PHE A 375 16.59 -6.49 -0.15
N ASN A 376 17.50 -5.67 -0.67
CA ASN A 376 18.93 -5.89 -0.52
C ASN A 376 19.37 -5.41 0.88
N PRO A 377 19.90 -6.27 1.77
CA PRO A 377 20.36 -5.86 3.09
C PRO A 377 21.63 -5.00 3.04
N ASN A 378 22.36 -4.98 1.92
CA ASN A 378 23.58 -4.18 1.77
C ASN A 378 23.24 -2.69 1.50
N LEU A 379 23.31 -1.89 2.55
CA LEU A 379 22.99 -0.44 2.48
C LEU A 379 23.87 0.33 1.49
N SER A 380 25.06 -0.16 1.15
CA SER A 380 25.96 0.51 0.18
C SER A 380 25.47 0.38 -1.27
N GLU A 381 24.61 -0.58 -1.53
CA GLU A 381 24.05 -0.86 -2.85
C GLU A 381 22.62 -0.31 -3.00
N HIS A 382 22.12 0.41 -2.00
CA HIS A 382 20.80 1.01 -2.09
C HIS A 382 20.75 2.14 -3.10
N GLU A 383 19.80 2.06 -3.98
CA GLU A 383 19.36 3.11 -4.88
C GLU A 383 18.08 3.76 -4.39
N PHE A 384 17.86 4.99 -4.80
CA PHE A 384 16.71 5.77 -4.37
C PHE A 384 15.89 6.24 -5.56
N PHE A 385 14.59 6.29 -5.38
CA PHE A 385 13.70 6.93 -6.34
C PHE A 385 13.93 8.44 -6.35
N VAL A 386 14.08 9.00 -7.54
CA VAL A 386 14.18 10.45 -7.78
C VAL A 386 12.86 10.92 -8.37
N PRO A 387 12.10 11.78 -7.70
CA PRO A 387 10.88 12.35 -8.26
C PRO A 387 11.15 13.07 -9.59
N PRO A 388 10.39 12.81 -10.67
CA PRO A 388 10.64 13.40 -11.99
C PRO A 388 10.70 14.91 -12.03
N MET A 389 10.03 15.62 -11.12
CA MET A 389 10.09 17.09 -11.03
C MET A 389 11.47 17.64 -10.64
N LEU A 390 12.35 16.79 -10.12
CA LEU A 390 13.73 17.18 -9.80
C LEU A 390 14.70 16.96 -10.96
N LEU A 391 14.34 16.12 -11.95
CA LEU A 391 15.23 15.78 -13.06
C LEU A 391 15.63 17.02 -13.84
N GLY A 392 16.93 17.09 -14.18
CA GLY A 392 17.52 18.24 -14.90
C GLY A 392 17.73 19.48 -14.02
N THR A 393 17.69 19.35 -12.70
CA THR A 393 18.03 20.41 -11.74
C THR A 393 19.13 19.96 -10.78
N ASP A 394 19.78 20.91 -10.10
CA ASP A 394 20.80 20.65 -9.08
C ASP A 394 20.21 19.93 -7.84
N TYR A 395 18.89 19.96 -7.68
CA TYR A 395 18.19 19.25 -6.60
C TYR A 395 18.32 17.73 -6.66
N VAL A 396 18.69 17.13 -7.79
CA VAL A 396 18.93 15.68 -7.88
C VAL A 396 20.07 15.25 -6.98
N GLU A 397 21.20 15.94 -7.04
CA GLU A 397 22.37 15.63 -6.22
C GLU A 397 22.07 15.86 -4.73
N GLU A 398 21.40 16.96 -4.41
CA GLU A 398 20.98 17.29 -3.05
C GLU A 398 20.01 16.23 -2.49
N TRP A 399 19.02 15.79 -3.28
CA TRP A 399 18.08 14.73 -2.92
C TRP A 399 18.79 13.42 -2.59
N LEU A 400 19.70 12.98 -3.46
CA LEU A 400 20.43 11.73 -3.27
C LEU A 400 21.39 11.83 -2.07
N SER A 401 22.03 13.00 -1.86
CA SER A 401 22.87 13.24 -0.68
C SER A 401 22.09 13.16 0.62
N ASP A 402 20.90 13.78 0.68
CA ASP A 402 20.04 13.75 1.86
C ASP A 402 19.52 12.34 2.15
N LEU A 403 19.09 11.60 1.13
CA LEU A 403 18.68 10.20 1.29
C LEU A 403 19.82 9.30 1.78
N ASN A 404 21.04 9.51 1.25
CA ASN A 404 22.23 8.81 1.74
C ASN A 404 22.53 9.13 3.21
N SER A 405 22.22 10.34 3.68
CA SER A 405 22.42 10.72 5.09
C SER A 405 21.51 9.99 6.06
N VAL A 406 20.40 9.42 5.57
CA VAL A 406 19.41 8.66 6.35
C VAL A 406 19.22 7.21 5.84
N LYS A 407 20.12 6.70 4.98
CA LYS A 407 20.00 5.34 4.42
C LYS A 407 19.96 4.24 5.47
N ASP A 408 20.61 4.48 6.63
CA ASP A 408 20.57 3.59 7.80
C ASP A 408 19.15 3.43 8.39
N LEU A 409 18.27 4.38 8.16
CA LEU A 409 16.87 4.34 8.59
C LEU A 409 15.93 3.73 7.54
N ILE A 410 16.45 3.39 6.37
CA ILE A 410 15.72 2.84 5.23
C ILE A 410 14.55 3.74 4.81
N PRO A 411 14.86 4.84 4.12
CA PRO A 411 13.85 5.78 3.64
C PRO A 411 12.91 5.11 2.63
N GLN A 412 11.67 5.56 2.57
CA GLN A 412 10.65 5.01 1.66
C GLN A 412 11.02 5.18 0.18
N ALA A 413 11.97 6.07 -0.15
CA ALA A 413 12.55 6.20 -1.49
C ALA A 413 13.43 5.01 -1.89
N THR A 414 13.87 4.17 -0.95
CA THR A 414 14.73 3.03 -1.25
C THR A 414 14.05 2.12 -2.26
N LYS A 415 14.76 1.84 -3.36
CA LYS A 415 14.29 0.93 -4.41
C LYS A 415 14.43 -0.51 -3.96
N VAL A 416 13.46 -1.31 -4.33
CA VAL A 416 13.41 -2.76 -4.11
C VAL A 416 13.07 -3.43 -5.44
N CYS A 417 13.54 -4.65 -5.65
CA CYS A 417 13.10 -5.45 -6.79
C CYS A 417 11.70 -6.00 -6.49
N ILE A 418 10.79 -5.86 -7.44
CA ILE A 418 9.41 -6.31 -7.34
C ILE A 418 9.14 -7.28 -8.49
N VAL A 419 8.60 -8.44 -8.16
CA VAL A 419 8.02 -9.37 -9.13
C VAL A 419 6.51 -9.28 -9.02
N GLU A 420 5.86 -9.04 -10.15
CA GLU A 420 4.42 -8.93 -10.28
C GLU A 420 3.90 -10.07 -11.15
N THR A 421 2.88 -10.77 -10.69
CA THR A 421 2.27 -11.88 -11.42
C THR A 421 0.76 -11.93 -11.26
N GLY A 422 0.07 -12.41 -12.29
CA GLY A 422 -1.37 -12.60 -12.29
C GLY A 422 -1.92 -12.83 -13.70
N HIS A 423 -3.23 -12.79 -13.84
CA HIS A 423 -3.87 -12.83 -15.16
C HIS A 423 -3.81 -11.46 -15.83
N ILE A 424 -3.76 -11.45 -17.16
CA ILE A 424 -3.83 -10.20 -17.95
C ILE A 424 -5.11 -9.43 -17.63
N SER A 425 -6.24 -10.09 -17.41
CA SER A 425 -7.49 -9.43 -16.98
C SER A 425 -7.33 -8.59 -15.72
N ASP A 426 -6.57 -9.09 -14.72
CA ASP A 426 -6.30 -8.39 -13.46
C ASP A 426 -5.32 -7.23 -13.67
N PHE A 427 -4.35 -7.40 -14.58
CA PHE A 427 -3.48 -6.31 -14.99
C PHE A 427 -4.27 -5.18 -15.67
N ILE A 428 -5.27 -5.50 -16.49
CA ILE A 428 -6.14 -4.48 -17.10
C ILE A 428 -6.91 -3.71 -16.03
N LEU A 429 -7.42 -4.37 -14.98
CA LEU A 429 -8.05 -3.68 -13.85
C LEU A 429 -7.07 -2.73 -13.14
N LYS A 430 -5.82 -3.15 -12.96
CA LYS A 430 -4.77 -2.27 -12.44
C LYS A 430 -4.55 -1.05 -13.36
N CYS A 431 -4.50 -1.25 -14.67
CA CYS A 431 -4.37 -0.16 -15.65
C CYS A 431 -5.54 0.83 -15.54
N GLU A 432 -6.78 0.35 -15.44
CA GLU A 432 -7.97 1.17 -15.29
C GLU A 432 -7.93 2.05 -14.01
N GLU A 433 -7.26 1.62 -12.97
CA GLU A 433 -7.14 2.39 -11.73
C GLU A 433 -5.89 3.28 -11.68
N ARG A 434 -4.76 2.81 -12.22
CA ARG A 434 -3.45 3.47 -12.05
C ARG A 434 -3.04 4.38 -13.19
N LEU A 435 -3.54 4.19 -14.40
CA LEU A 435 -3.29 5.12 -15.50
C LEU A 435 -4.16 6.39 -15.35
N CYS A 436 -4.02 7.06 -14.22
CA CYS A 436 -4.87 8.14 -13.75
C CYS A 436 -4.03 9.28 -13.14
N GLY A 437 -4.39 10.51 -13.42
CA GLY A 437 -3.78 11.69 -12.80
C GLY A 437 -3.91 11.76 -11.27
N ARG A 438 -4.79 10.98 -10.67
CA ARG A 438 -4.93 10.85 -9.21
C ARG A 438 -4.15 9.69 -8.61
N ALA A 439 -3.58 8.80 -9.42
CA ALA A 439 -2.65 7.81 -8.91
C ALA A 439 -1.35 8.51 -8.48
N GLN A 440 -0.59 7.93 -7.58
CA GLN A 440 0.76 8.41 -7.30
C GLN A 440 1.62 8.26 -8.56
N LEU A 441 2.52 9.20 -8.79
CA LEU A 441 3.23 9.32 -10.05
C LEU A 441 4.03 8.07 -10.41
N GLU A 442 4.80 7.52 -9.47
CA GLU A 442 5.67 6.37 -9.71
C GLU A 442 4.88 5.12 -10.14
N ILE A 443 3.79 4.78 -9.44
CA ILE A 443 2.99 3.62 -9.83
C ILE A 443 2.26 3.83 -11.16
N MET A 444 1.88 5.07 -11.47
CA MET A 444 1.30 5.40 -12.76
C MET A 444 2.32 5.20 -13.89
N GLN A 445 3.53 5.71 -13.71
CA GLN A 445 4.61 5.59 -14.70
C GLN A 445 4.98 4.12 -14.93
N GLN A 446 5.21 3.35 -13.85
CA GLN A 446 5.53 1.94 -13.95
C GLN A 446 4.40 1.15 -14.62
N THR A 447 3.14 1.41 -14.25
CA THR A 447 1.99 0.76 -14.91
C THR A 447 1.92 1.13 -16.40
N SER A 448 2.25 2.37 -16.77
CA SER A 448 2.29 2.81 -18.16
C SER A 448 3.38 2.10 -18.97
N ILE A 449 4.58 1.92 -18.38
CA ILE A 449 5.69 1.19 -19.02
C ILE A 449 5.29 -0.27 -19.25
N THR A 450 4.77 -0.93 -18.21
CA THR A 450 4.28 -2.32 -18.29
C THR A 450 3.19 -2.48 -19.36
N ALA A 451 2.24 -1.54 -19.41
CA ALA A 451 1.16 -1.56 -20.40
C ALA A 451 1.69 -1.34 -21.84
N SER A 452 2.70 -0.48 -22.01
CA SER A 452 3.31 -0.27 -23.32
C SER A 452 4.00 -1.53 -23.83
N LYS A 453 4.74 -2.23 -22.95
CA LYS A 453 5.38 -3.50 -23.29
C LYS A 453 4.35 -4.57 -23.66
N PHE A 454 3.24 -4.66 -22.95
CA PHE A 454 2.14 -5.57 -23.30
C PHE A 454 1.55 -5.25 -24.69
N LEU A 455 1.37 -3.98 -25.02
CA LEU A 455 0.94 -3.57 -26.37
C LEU A 455 1.93 -4.00 -27.46
N GLU A 456 3.23 -3.79 -27.21
CA GLU A 456 4.30 -4.17 -28.14
C GLU A 456 4.33 -5.68 -28.38
N ASP A 457 4.16 -6.50 -27.34
CA ASP A 457 4.16 -7.95 -27.44
C ASP A 457 2.97 -8.49 -28.24
N VAL A 458 1.80 -7.85 -28.14
CA VAL A 458 0.64 -8.17 -28.99
C VAL A 458 0.87 -7.69 -30.42
N ASP A 459 1.38 -6.48 -30.62
CA ASP A 459 1.61 -5.91 -31.97
C ASP A 459 2.69 -6.66 -32.75
N SER A 460 3.70 -7.16 -32.08
CA SER A 460 4.76 -8.00 -32.68
C SER A 460 4.31 -9.43 -33.00
N GLY A 461 3.13 -9.84 -32.52
CA GLY A 461 2.62 -11.21 -32.64
C GLY A 461 3.25 -12.19 -31.66
N ALA A 462 4.00 -11.72 -30.66
CA ALA A 462 4.51 -12.55 -29.57
C ALA A 462 3.34 -13.11 -28.71
N ILE A 463 2.25 -12.36 -28.62
CA ILE A 463 1.00 -12.80 -28.01
C ILE A 463 -0.08 -12.92 -29.08
N THR A 464 -0.64 -14.12 -29.24
CA THR A 464 -1.72 -14.42 -30.18
C THR A 464 -3.03 -14.78 -29.47
N ASN A 465 -3.03 -14.80 -28.14
CA ASN A 465 -4.22 -15.09 -27.34
C ASN A 465 -5.32 -14.05 -27.61
N LYS A 466 -6.53 -14.52 -27.92
CA LYS A 466 -7.66 -13.69 -28.32
C LYS A 466 -8.14 -12.74 -27.24
N ALA A 467 -8.16 -13.18 -25.99
CA ALA A 467 -8.55 -12.34 -24.85
C ALA A 467 -7.53 -11.21 -24.65
N CYS A 468 -6.22 -11.50 -24.75
CA CYS A 468 -5.17 -10.50 -24.66
C CYS A 468 -5.28 -9.45 -25.78
N ILE A 469 -5.55 -9.87 -27.01
CA ILE A 469 -5.80 -8.96 -28.16
C ILE A 469 -6.99 -8.04 -27.86
N ASN A 470 -8.09 -8.58 -27.34
CA ASN A 470 -9.26 -7.78 -26.96
C ASN A 470 -8.95 -6.78 -25.83
N TYR A 471 -8.09 -7.13 -24.88
CA TYR A 471 -7.66 -6.22 -23.82
C TYR A 471 -6.77 -5.08 -24.32
N VAL A 472 -5.94 -5.32 -25.31
CA VAL A 472 -5.14 -4.27 -25.95
C VAL A 472 -6.02 -3.15 -26.54
N GLU A 473 -7.16 -3.49 -27.15
CA GLU A 473 -8.09 -2.50 -27.68
C GLU A 473 -8.66 -1.56 -26.59
N LYS A 474 -8.81 -2.06 -25.37
CA LYS A 474 -9.19 -1.22 -24.22
C LYS A 474 -8.09 -0.23 -23.83
N LEU A 475 -6.82 -0.63 -23.91
CA LEU A 475 -5.67 0.18 -23.53
C LEU A 475 -5.21 1.13 -24.62
N ARG A 476 -5.42 0.77 -25.89
CA ARG A 476 -4.89 1.49 -27.05
C ARG A 476 -5.61 2.83 -27.24
N GLY A 477 -4.85 3.91 -27.16
CA GLY A 477 -5.30 5.26 -27.44
C GLY A 477 -4.97 5.74 -28.87
N GLU A 478 -5.16 7.03 -29.11
CA GLU A 478 -4.78 7.68 -30.34
C GLU A 478 -3.26 7.55 -30.59
N SER A 479 -2.87 7.31 -31.82
CA SER A 479 -1.46 7.16 -32.22
C SER A 479 -0.70 6.03 -31.52
N GLY A 480 -1.39 4.94 -31.10
CA GLY A 480 -0.77 3.80 -30.45
C GLY A 480 -0.38 4.02 -28.98
N LYS A 481 -0.66 5.20 -28.42
CA LYS A 481 -0.36 5.50 -27.02
C LYS A 481 -1.33 4.83 -26.06
N ILE A 482 -0.89 4.65 -24.81
CA ILE A 482 -1.75 4.14 -23.74
C ILE A 482 -2.88 5.12 -23.41
N LYS A 483 -4.09 4.60 -23.24
CA LYS A 483 -5.24 5.38 -22.76
C LYS A 483 -5.11 5.66 -21.27
N THR A 484 -5.50 6.87 -20.86
CA THR A 484 -5.73 7.17 -19.43
C THR A 484 -7.06 6.58 -18.96
N LYS A 485 -7.21 6.40 -17.63
CA LYS A 485 -8.48 6.00 -16.98
C LYS A 485 -9.69 6.80 -17.50
N CYS A 486 -9.55 8.11 -17.70
CA CYS A 486 -10.63 8.98 -18.19
C CYS A 486 -11.14 8.60 -19.58
N LYS A 487 -10.31 7.93 -20.40
CA LYS A 487 -10.67 7.46 -21.75
C LYS A 487 -11.09 5.99 -21.76
N MET A 488 -10.68 5.21 -20.76
CA MET A 488 -11.10 3.81 -20.62
C MET A 488 -12.45 3.68 -19.94
N LEU A 489 -12.67 4.49 -18.91
CA LEU A 489 -13.89 4.52 -18.09
C LEU A 489 -14.47 5.92 -18.11
N SER A 490 -15.79 6.04 -18.04
CA SER A 490 -16.47 7.35 -17.89
C SER A 490 -16.17 7.95 -16.52
N CYS A 491 -14.99 8.59 -16.36
CA CYS A 491 -14.59 9.23 -15.14
C CYS A 491 -15.32 10.56 -14.99
N LYS A 492 -16.13 10.70 -13.94
CA LYS A 492 -16.83 11.93 -13.58
C LYS A 492 -16.05 12.80 -12.59
N GLU A 493 -14.88 12.35 -12.15
CA GLU A 493 -14.06 13.08 -11.21
C GLU A 493 -13.27 14.19 -11.90
N GLY A 494 -13.52 15.44 -11.53
CA GLY A 494 -12.68 16.56 -11.93
C GLY A 494 -11.24 16.34 -11.39
N CYS A 495 -10.25 16.31 -12.27
CA CYS A 495 -8.85 16.37 -11.89
C CYS A 495 -8.13 17.45 -12.68
N VAL A 496 -7.06 17.98 -12.11
CA VAL A 496 -6.27 19.09 -12.69
C VAL A 496 -5.64 18.70 -14.04
N TRP A 497 -5.33 17.42 -14.21
CA TRP A 497 -4.57 16.93 -15.36
C TRP A 497 -5.43 16.68 -16.60
N GLY A 498 -6.68 16.26 -16.42
CA GLY A 498 -7.49 15.81 -17.54
C GLY A 498 -6.91 14.59 -18.26
N SER A 499 -7.55 14.18 -19.36
CA SER A 499 -7.13 12.99 -20.13
C SER A 499 -5.88 13.21 -20.98
N LYS A 500 -5.47 14.46 -21.22
CA LYS A 500 -4.35 14.76 -22.15
C LYS A 500 -2.99 14.68 -21.45
N ASN A 501 -2.90 15.11 -20.20
CA ASN A 501 -1.62 15.34 -19.52
C ASN A 501 -1.35 14.39 -18.34
N ALA A 502 -2.28 13.47 -18.04
CA ALA A 502 -2.14 12.62 -16.86
C ALA A 502 -0.88 11.74 -16.88
N LEU A 503 -0.54 11.16 -18.06
CA LEU A 503 0.62 10.25 -18.18
C LEU A 503 1.96 10.97 -18.39
N THR A 504 1.94 12.26 -18.73
CA THR A 504 3.15 13.06 -19.01
C THR A 504 3.47 14.06 -17.91
N ARG A 505 2.75 14.02 -16.82
CA ARG A 505 3.02 14.90 -15.68
C ARG A 505 4.32 14.55 -14.98
N LEU A 506 4.91 15.53 -14.31
CA LEU A 506 6.16 15.38 -13.54
C LEU A 506 5.93 15.33 -12.02
N ILE A 507 4.67 15.48 -11.57
CA ILE A 507 4.29 15.53 -10.15
C ILE A 507 3.14 14.61 -9.85
#